data_2d6d492c4fee5849e8fad9bb377f6be6
#
_entry.id   2d6d492c4fee5849e8fad9bb377f6be6
#
_cell.length_a   1.000
_cell.length_b   1.000
_cell.length_c   1.000
_cell.angle_alpha   90.00
_cell.angle_beta   90.00
_cell.angle_gamma   90.00
#
_symmetry.space_group_name_H-M   'P 1'
#
loop_
_entity.id
_entity.type
_entity.pdbx_description
1 polymer ?
#
loop_
_entity_poly.entity_id
_entity_poly.type
_entity_poly.pdbx_seq_one_letter_code
_entity_poly.pdbx_strand_id
1 'polypeptide(L)'
;MSIRIAQYKGKSFVSRVIKKITRGEYSHTAIMLDDNRIVEAWEGCDEVRIITDLSDGHKPGTPVDIYEVSMGSRQEGNFREFVEAQVGKEYDYLGLLGFYFNSGLHNEEKWFCSELFAASCLHADVGLLNNVAAYQTSPRLASVSPKTKYIKSIVTV
;
A
#
# COMPACT_ATOMS: atom_id res chain seq x y z
N MET A 1 17.41 5.64 -8.19
CA MET A 1 16.01 5.22 -8.48
C MET A 1 15.34 5.07 -7.14
N SER A 2 14.07 5.46 -7.01
CA SER A 2 13.41 5.49 -5.72
C SER A 2 12.10 4.73 -5.75
N ILE A 3 11.80 3.99 -4.68
CA ILE A 3 10.48 3.41 -4.47
C ILE A 3 9.49 4.54 -4.22
N ARG A 4 8.34 4.46 -4.85
CA ARG A 4 7.21 5.36 -4.62
C ARG A 4 5.98 4.59 -4.23
N ILE A 5 5.03 5.28 -3.63
CA ILE A 5 3.70 4.74 -3.38
C ILE A 5 2.65 5.66 -4.00
N ALA A 6 1.60 5.05 -4.52
CA ALA A 6 0.39 5.72 -4.99
C ALA A 6 -0.71 5.53 -3.95
N GLN A 7 -1.24 6.63 -3.43
CA GLN A 7 -2.27 6.66 -2.41
C GLN A 7 -3.59 7.11 -3.04
N TYR A 8 -4.56 6.20 -3.13
CA TYR A 8 -5.83 6.45 -3.81
C TYR A 8 -6.89 6.99 -2.86
N LYS A 9 -7.59 8.04 -3.31
CA LYS A 9 -8.79 8.57 -2.66
C LYS A 9 -10.05 7.96 -3.29
N GLY A 10 -10.18 6.62 -3.17
CA GLY A 10 -11.24 5.86 -3.81
C GLY A 10 -12.65 6.35 -3.49
N LYS A 11 -13.58 6.10 -4.40
CA LYS A 11 -14.97 6.55 -4.33
C LYS A 11 -15.98 5.39 -4.16
N SER A 12 -15.52 4.14 -4.13
CA SER A 12 -16.37 2.97 -3.90
C SER A 12 -16.95 2.97 -2.47
N PHE A 13 -17.94 2.13 -2.22
CA PHE A 13 -18.48 1.95 -0.88
C PHE A 13 -17.40 1.46 0.09
N VAL A 14 -16.62 0.45 -0.30
CA VAL A 14 -15.50 -0.09 0.50
C VAL A 14 -14.47 1.01 0.77
N SER A 15 -14.09 1.79 -0.24
CA SER A 15 -13.18 2.93 -0.08
C SER A 15 -13.68 3.94 0.95
N ARG A 16 -14.97 4.25 0.94
CA ARG A 16 -15.57 5.18 1.92
C ARG A 16 -15.53 4.61 3.34
N VAL A 17 -15.78 3.32 3.48
CA VAL A 17 -15.69 2.62 4.77
C VAL A 17 -14.26 2.67 5.31
N ILE A 18 -13.26 2.30 4.50
CA ILE A 18 -11.84 2.34 4.89
C ILE A 18 -11.44 3.75 5.34
N LYS A 19 -11.77 4.77 4.55
CA LYS A 19 -11.45 6.17 4.89
C LYS A 19 -12.08 6.62 6.21
N LYS A 20 -13.32 6.23 6.46
CA LYS A 20 -14.03 6.57 7.70
C LYS A 20 -13.36 5.95 8.93
N ILE A 21 -12.98 4.67 8.83
CA ILE A 21 -12.40 3.93 9.96
C ILE A 21 -10.98 4.38 10.25
N THR A 22 -10.17 4.53 9.21
CA THR A 22 -8.79 5.00 9.35
C THR A 22 -8.70 6.50 9.66
N ARG A 23 -9.85 7.20 9.64
CA ARG A 23 -9.93 8.66 9.77
C ARG A 23 -8.98 9.37 8.80
N GLY A 24 -8.86 8.81 7.60
CA GLY A 24 -7.97 9.28 6.54
C GLY A 24 -8.70 9.47 5.22
N GLU A 25 -8.03 10.11 4.28
CA GLU A 25 -8.57 10.34 2.93
C GLU A 25 -8.21 9.24 1.94
N TYR A 26 -7.27 8.36 2.29
CA TYR A 26 -6.81 7.28 1.42
C TYR A 26 -7.49 5.95 1.74
N SER A 27 -7.81 5.21 0.70
CA SER A 27 -8.46 3.90 0.79
C SER A 27 -7.62 2.76 0.25
N HIS A 28 -6.54 3.06 -0.48
CA HIS A 28 -5.69 2.05 -1.12
C HIS A 28 -4.27 2.58 -1.30
N THR A 29 -3.30 1.66 -1.23
CA THR A 29 -1.88 1.91 -1.44
C THR A 29 -1.35 0.97 -2.50
N ALA A 30 -0.73 1.49 -3.56
CA ALA A 30 0.02 0.71 -4.54
C ALA A 30 1.51 1.08 -4.47
N ILE A 31 2.38 0.11 -4.69
CA ILE A 31 3.84 0.26 -4.66
C ILE A 31 4.35 0.43 -6.08
N MET A 32 4.96 1.58 -6.38
CA MET A 32 5.52 1.88 -7.69
C MET A 32 7.02 1.56 -7.71
N LEU A 33 7.39 0.60 -8.53
CA LEU A 33 8.78 0.30 -8.84
C LEU A 33 9.24 1.21 -10.00
N ASP A 34 10.52 1.50 -10.08
CA ASP A 34 11.09 2.46 -11.05
C ASP A 34 11.09 1.99 -12.52
N ASP A 35 10.78 0.72 -12.75
CA ASP A 35 10.69 0.08 -14.07
C ASP A 35 9.25 0.06 -14.66
N ASN A 36 8.41 0.99 -14.22
CA ASN A 36 6.98 1.09 -14.55
C ASN A 36 6.10 -0.04 -14.05
N ARG A 37 6.62 -0.96 -13.24
CA ARG A 37 5.81 -1.96 -12.55
C ARG A 37 5.19 -1.37 -11.28
N ILE A 38 3.96 -1.70 -11.05
CA ILE A 38 3.21 -1.31 -9.87
C ILE A 38 2.71 -2.58 -9.20
N VAL A 39 3.06 -2.79 -7.95
CA VAL A 39 2.64 -3.96 -7.17
C VAL A 39 1.61 -3.53 -6.14
N GLU A 40 0.50 -4.24 -6.08
CA GLU A 40 -0.57 -3.95 -5.13
C GLU A 40 -1.29 -5.23 -4.69
N ALA A 41 -1.71 -5.29 -3.42
CA ALA A 41 -2.69 -6.25 -2.97
C ALA A 41 -4.08 -5.71 -3.34
N TRP A 42 -4.78 -6.41 -4.25
CA TRP A 42 -6.01 -5.94 -4.87
C TRP A 42 -7.20 -6.85 -4.61
N GLU A 43 -8.23 -6.31 -3.98
CA GLU A 43 -9.45 -7.04 -3.64
C GLU A 43 -10.24 -7.53 -4.87
N GLY A 44 -10.13 -6.82 -5.99
CA GLY A 44 -10.87 -7.16 -7.23
C GLY A 44 -10.41 -8.43 -7.92
N CYS A 45 -9.18 -8.90 -7.63
CA CYS A 45 -8.66 -10.18 -8.12
C CYS A 45 -8.22 -11.14 -7.00
N ASP A 46 -8.47 -10.78 -5.73
CA ASP A 46 -8.16 -11.57 -4.55
C ASP A 46 -6.68 -11.89 -4.33
N GLU A 47 -5.76 -11.12 -4.94
CA GLU A 47 -4.33 -11.41 -4.89
C GLU A 47 -3.44 -10.16 -4.95
N VAL A 48 -2.15 -10.36 -4.67
CA VAL A 48 -1.08 -9.41 -4.98
C VAL A 48 -0.78 -9.50 -6.47
N ARG A 49 -0.98 -8.41 -7.20
CA ARG A 49 -0.80 -8.34 -8.66
C ARG A 49 0.23 -7.31 -9.08
N ILE A 50 0.67 -7.42 -10.33
CA ILE A 50 1.48 -6.39 -11.01
C ILE A 50 0.62 -5.73 -12.09
N ILE A 51 0.61 -4.40 -12.10
CA ILE A 51 0.01 -3.57 -13.14
C ILE A 51 1.04 -2.59 -13.68
N THR A 52 0.75 -1.95 -14.81
CA THR A 52 1.61 -0.93 -15.43
C THR A 52 0.91 0.42 -15.58
N ASP A 53 -0.37 0.48 -15.22
CA ASP A 53 -1.17 1.70 -15.28
C ASP A 53 -1.90 1.90 -13.93
N LEU A 54 -1.73 3.06 -13.32
CA LEU A 54 -2.40 3.45 -12.07
C LEU A 54 -3.93 3.55 -12.20
N SER A 55 -4.47 3.57 -13.41
CA SER A 55 -5.91 3.58 -13.66
C SER A 55 -6.53 2.19 -13.66
N ASP A 56 -5.72 1.11 -13.74
CA ASP A 56 -6.22 -0.25 -13.84
C ASP A 56 -7.06 -0.67 -12.62
N GLY A 57 -8.33 -1.01 -12.86
CA GLY A 57 -9.29 -1.40 -11.83
C GLY A 57 -9.89 -0.22 -11.04
N HIS A 58 -9.42 1.00 -11.23
CA HIS A 58 -9.95 2.18 -10.55
C HIS A 58 -10.97 2.93 -11.40
N LYS A 59 -11.92 3.58 -10.72
CA LYS A 59 -12.90 4.43 -11.44
C LYS A 59 -12.21 5.66 -12.02
N PRO A 60 -12.50 6.04 -13.27
CA PRO A 60 -12.01 7.30 -13.82
C PRO A 60 -12.31 8.49 -12.91
N GLY A 61 -11.36 9.41 -12.83
CA GLY A 61 -11.49 10.58 -11.96
C GLY A 61 -11.17 10.30 -10.48
N THR A 62 -10.58 9.15 -10.14
CA THR A 62 -10.10 8.90 -8.79
C THR A 62 -8.81 9.68 -8.53
N PRO A 63 -8.76 10.56 -7.51
CA PRO A 63 -7.53 11.27 -7.15
C PRO A 63 -6.50 10.31 -6.54
N VAL A 64 -5.24 10.48 -6.94
CA VAL A 64 -4.11 9.68 -6.47
C VAL A 64 -2.96 10.60 -6.09
N ASP A 65 -2.48 10.50 -4.88
CA ASP A 65 -1.30 11.22 -4.41
C ASP A 65 -0.08 10.29 -4.45
N ILE A 66 1.00 10.78 -5.03
CA ILE A 66 2.26 10.04 -5.16
C ILE A 66 3.23 10.52 -4.10
N TYR A 67 3.80 9.57 -3.37
CA TYR A 67 4.83 9.80 -2.37
C TYR A 67 6.10 9.03 -2.74
N GLU A 68 7.25 9.62 -2.47
CA GLU A 68 8.55 8.96 -2.54
C GLU A 68 8.93 8.42 -1.17
N VAL A 69 9.52 7.23 -1.13
CA VAL A 69 9.96 6.58 0.11
C VAL A 69 11.48 6.71 0.23
N SER A 70 11.93 7.34 1.31
CA SER A 70 13.36 7.54 1.58
C SER A 70 14.01 6.27 2.07
N MET A 71 14.92 5.70 1.27
CA MET A 71 15.71 4.53 1.62
C MET A 71 17.04 4.52 0.86
N GLY A 72 18.04 3.82 1.40
CA GLY A 72 19.31 3.62 0.73
C GLY A 72 19.25 2.52 -0.33
N SER A 73 20.25 2.45 -1.22
CA SER A 73 20.28 1.50 -2.34
C SER A 73 20.19 0.02 -1.90
N ARG A 74 20.80 -0.34 -0.78
CA ARG A 74 20.70 -1.70 -0.22
C ARG A 74 19.28 -2.00 0.27
N GLN A 75 18.66 -1.04 0.96
CA GLN A 75 17.30 -1.16 1.44
C GLN A 75 16.32 -1.27 0.27
N GLU A 76 16.54 -0.50 -0.80
CA GLU A 76 15.74 -0.58 -2.01
C GLU A 76 15.81 -1.97 -2.67
N GLY A 77 17.00 -2.58 -2.75
CA GLY A 77 17.17 -3.94 -3.24
C GLY A 77 16.38 -4.97 -2.42
N ASN A 78 16.52 -4.94 -1.09
CA ASN A 78 15.80 -5.83 -0.18
C ASN A 78 14.27 -5.61 -0.25
N PHE A 79 13.84 -4.37 -0.37
CA PHE A 79 12.43 -4.02 -0.54
C PHE A 79 11.84 -4.63 -1.81
N ARG A 80 12.53 -4.49 -2.94
CA ARG A 80 12.10 -5.05 -4.24
C ARG A 80 12.03 -6.57 -4.20
N GLU A 81 13.07 -7.22 -3.72
CA GLU A 81 13.12 -8.67 -3.59
C GLU A 81 11.94 -9.19 -2.77
N PHE A 82 11.67 -8.55 -1.63
CA PHE A 82 10.54 -8.95 -0.80
C PHE A 82 9.19 -8.75 -1.49
N VAL A 83 8.91 -7.55 -2.02
CA VAL A 83 7.59 -7.26 -2.60
C VAL A 83 7.31 -8.11 -3.84
N GLU A 84 8.32 -8.36 -4.67
CA GLU A 84 8.19 -9.21 -5.85
C GLU A 84 7.90 -10.67 -5.50
N ALA A 85 8.47 -11.17 -4.40
CA ALA A 85 8.19 -12.51 -3.88
C ALA A 85 6.75 -12.67 -3.33
N GLN A 86 6.02 -11.57 -3.08
CA GLN A 86 4.63 -11.64 -2.62
C GLN A 86 3.62 -11.71 -3.77
N VAL A 87 4.02 -11.48 -5.01
CA VAL A 87 3.13 -11.51 -6.17
C VAL A 87 2.45 -12.88 -6.30
N GLY A 88 1.14 -12.89 -6.49
CA GLY A 88 0.30 -14.10 -6.55
C GLY A 88 -0.20 -14.60 -5.19
N LYS A 89 0.23 -14.03 -4.07
CA LYS A 89 -0.35 -14.35 -2.76
C LYS A 89 -1.74 -13.74 -2.63
N GLU A 90 -2.59 -14.40 -1.84
CA GLU A 90 -3.98 -14.01 -1.66
C GLU A 90 -4.16 -12.69 -0.90
N TYR A 91 -5.28 -12.03 -1.14
CA TYR A 91 -5.71 -10.84 -0.42
C TYR A 91 -6.22 -11.21 1.00
N ASP A 92 -5.81 -10.45 2.00
CA ASP A 92 -6.21 -10.67 3.40
C ASP A 92 -7.46 -9.89 3.79
N TYR A 93 -8.63 -10.45 3.47
CA TYR A 93 -9.92 -9.88 3.91
C TYR A 93 -10.11 -9.92 5.42
N LEU A 94 -9.61 -10.97 6.09
CA LEU A 94 -9.72 -11.08 7.54
C LEU A 94 -8.81 -10.09 8.25
N GLY A 95 -7.60 -9.86 7.72
CA GLY A 95 -6.69 -8.84 8.23
C GLY A 95 -7.26 -7.44 8.07
N LEU A 96 -7.92 -7.15 6.95
CA LEU A 96 -8.62 -5.88 6.74
C LEU A 96 -9.77 -5.69 7.76
N LEU A 97 -10.55 -6.72 8.01
CA LEU A 97 -11.58 -6.70 9.06
C LEU A 97 -10.98 -6.60 10.46
N GLY A 98 -9.88 -7.32 10.72
CA GLY A 98 -9.15 -7.25 11.98
C GLY A 98 -8.59 -5.87 12.27
N PHE A 99 -8.08 -5.20 11.26
CA PHE A 99 -7.69 -3.80 11.34
C PHE A 99 -8.90 -2.92 11.72
N TYR A 100 -10.04 -3.19 11.10
CA TYR A 100 -11.30 -2.49 11.36
C TYR A 100 -11.76 -2.59 12.81
N PHE A 101 -11.71 -3.79 13.38
CA PHE A 101 -12.17 -4.06 14.74
C PHE A 101 -11.06 -3.95 15.79
N ASN A 102 -9.84 -3.58 15.40
CA ASN A 102 -8.65 -3.57 16.26
C ASN A 102 -8.44 -4.92 16.98
N SER A 103 -8.74 -6.02 16.28
CA SER A 103 -8.77 -7.36 16.85
C SER A 103 -7.48 -8.18 16.65
N GLY A 104 -6.51 -7.63 15.90
CA GLY A 104 -5.26 -8.34 15.57
C GLY A 104 -5.44 -9.57 14.66
N LEU A 105 -6.63 -9.75 14.08
CA LEU A 105 -6.87 -10.80 13.08
C LEU A 105 -6.12 -10.42 11.80
N HIS A 106 -5.13 -11.21 11.44
CA HIS A 106 -4.39 -11.11 10.19
C HIS A 106 -3.82 -12.47 9.83
N ASN A 107 -3.47 -12.67 8.57
CA ASN A 107 -2.81 -13.87 8.09
C ASN A 107 -1.44 -13.52 7.53
N GLU A 108 -0.37 -14.09 8.08
CA GLU A 108 1.02 -13.79 7.69
C GLU A 108 1.37 -14.18 6.24
N GLU A 109 0.53 -14.99 5.58
CA GLU A 109 0.71 -15.40 4.19
C GLU A 109 -0.18 -14.65 3.20
N LYS A 110 -1.00 -13.72 3.68
CA LYS A 110 -1.93 -12.90 2.88
C LYS A 110 -1.67 -11.44 3.14
N TRP A 111 -2.09 -10.59 2.22
CA TRP A 111 -1.81 -9.16 2.28
C TRP A 111 -3.03 -8.30 2.01
N PHE A 112 -3.21 -7.23 2.76
CA PHE A 112 -3.96 -6.08 2.26
C PHE A 112 -2.99 -4.94 1.86
N CYS A 113 -3.46 -3.95 1.14
CA CYS A 113 -2.62 -3.03 0.37
C CYS A 113 -1.54 -2.28 1.18
N SER A 114 -1.91 -1.64 2.26
CA SER A 114 -0.96 -0.88 3.10
C SER A 114 -0.10 -1.77 3.99
N GLU A 115 -0.59 -2.96 4.35
CA GLU A 115 0.19 -3.96 5.09
C GLU A 115 1.35 -4.49 4.23
N LEU A 116 1.10 -4.80 2.96
CA LEU A 116 2.15 -5.24 2.02
C LEU A 116 3.28 -4.20 1.93
N PHE A 117 2.93 -2.92 1.81
CA PHE A 117 3.91 -1.83 1.78
C PHE A 117 4.70 -1.75 3.09
N ALA A 118 4.02 -1.78 4.24
CA ALA A 118 4.67 -1.70 5.53
C ALA A 118 5.58 -2.91 5.82
N ALA A 119 5.16 -4.13 5.45
CA ALA A 119 5.97 -5.34 5.58
C ALA A 119 7.21 -5.28 4.68
N SER A 120 7.07 -4.76 3.46
CA SER A 120 8.22 -4.56 2.56
C SER A 120 9.25 -3.57 3.13
N CYS A 121 8.77 -2.50 3.77
CA CYS A 121 9.64 -1.55 4.47
C CYS A 121 10.34 -2.19 5.67
N LEU A 122 9.64 -2.97 6.48
CA LEU A 122 10.24 -3.69 7.61
C LEU A 122 11.31 -4.69 7.15
N HIS A 123 11.03 -5.46 6.10
CA HIS A 123 12.00 -6.38 5.53
C HIS A 123 13.27 -5.68 5.02
N ALA A 124 13.11 -4.49 4.50
CA ALA A 124 14.20 -3.63 4.03
C ALA A 124 14.90 -2.84 5.14
N ASP A 125 14.55 -3.04 6.39
CA ASP A 125 15.04 -2.25 7.54
C ASP A 125 14.76 -0.75 7.38
N VAL A 126 13.60 -0.41 6.83
CA VAL A 126 13.08 0.95 6.72
C VAL A 126 12.00 1.15 7.78
N GLY A 127 12.34 1.84 8.85
CA GLY A 127 11.39 2.17 9.92
C GLY A 127 10.38 3.24 9.48
N LEU A 128 9.21 2.82 9.01
CA LEU A 128 8.14 3.76 8.63
C LEU A 128 7.60 4.50 9.83
N LEU A 129 7.25 3.77 10.88
CA LEU A 129 6.63 4.26 12.10
C LEU A 129 7.15 3.46 13.29
N ASN A 130 7.37 4.13 14.40
CA ASN A 130 7.81 3.46 15.62
C ASN A 130 6.66 2.67 16.28
N ASN A 131 6.93 1.44 16.66
CA ASN A 131 5.99 0.57 17.39
C ASN A 131 4.65 0.30 16.68
N VAL A 132 4.62 0.34 15.35
CA VAL A 132 3.45 -0.01 14.54
C VAL A 132 3.78 -1.25 13.71
N ALA A 133 3.02 -2.32 13.89
CA ALA A 133 3.16 -3.52 13.08
C ALA A 133 2.65 -3.29 11.65
N ALA A 134 3.12 -4.10 10.68
CA ALA A 134 2.69 -3.97 9.28
C ALA A 134 1.17 -4.05 9.13
N TYR A 135 0.53 -5.03 9.76
CA TYR A 135 -0.93 -5.20 9.73
C TYR A 135 -1.73 -4.07 10.42
N GLN A 136 -1.06 -3.18 11.16
CA GLN A 136 -1.66 -1.99 11.78
C GLN A 136 -1.47 -0.73 10.93
N THR A 137 -0.78 -0.83 9.81
CA THR A 137 -0.48 0.32 8.95
C THR A 137 -1.60 0.54 7.95
N SER A 138 -2.34 1.64 8.12
CA SER A 138 -3.35 2.09 7.15
C SER A 138 -2.71 2.86 5.99
N PRO A 139 -3.43 3.07 4.87
CA PRO A 139 -2.97 3.96 3.81
C PRO A 139 -2.62 5.36 4.33
N ARG A 140 -3.42 5.90 5.27
CA ARG A 140 -3.12 7.18 5.91
C ARG A 140 -1.80 7.14 6.67
N LEU A 141 -1.56 6.12 7.49
CA LEU A 141 -0.32 6.01 8.28
C LEU A 141 0.90 5.90 7.38
N ALA A 142 0.80 5.19 6.26
CA ALA A 142 1.87 5.12 5.27
C ALA A 142 2.25 6.50 4.72
N SER A 143 1.28 7.39 4.49
CA SER A 143 1.52 8.72 3.93
C SER A 143 2.05 9.76 4.95
N VAL A 144 1.80 9.57 6.25
CA VAL A 144 2.28 10.50 7.30
C VAL A 144 3.62 10.09 7.91
N SER A 145 4.21 9.00 7.45
CA SER A 145 5.53 8.56 7.89
C SER A 145 6.59 9.62 7.59
N PRO A 146 7.58 9.83 8.47
CA PRO A 146 8.72 10.71 8.17
C PRO A 146 9.61 10.18 7.05
N LYS A 147 9.43 8.93 6.63
CA LYS A 147 10.13 8.29 5.50
C LYS A 147 9.46 8.51 4.16
N THR A 148 8.26 9.08 4.13
CA THR A 148 7.52 9.36 2.91
C THR A 148 7.45 10.87 2.65
N LYS A 149 7.66 11.26 1.40
CA LYS A 149 7.62 12.65 0.94
C LYS A 149 6.63 12.77 -0.21
N TYR A 150 5.64 13.66 -0.05
CA TYR A 150 4.70 13.98 -1.13
C TYR A 150 5.43 14.54 -2.36
N ILE A 151 5.06 14.05 -3.54
CA ILE A 151 5.62 14.46 -4.83
C ILE A 151 4.60 15.22 -5.67
N LYS A 152 3.45 14.60 -5.94
CA LYS A 152 2.41 15.17 -6.81
C LYS A 152 1.08 14.45 -6.67
N SER A 153 0.02 15.09 -7.15
CA SER A 153 -1.28 14.45 -7.36
C SER A 153 -1.55 14.25 -8.85
N ILE A 154 -2.23 13.16 -9.15
CA ILE A 154 -2.77 12.83 -10.48
C ILE A 154 -4.22 12.39 -10.34
N VAL A 155 -4.86 12.14 -11.47
CA VAL A 155 -6.23 11.60 -11.54
C VAL A 155 -6.23 10.43 -12.50
N THR A 156 -6.90 9.32 -12.14
CA THR A 156 -7.06 8.16 -13.03
C THR A 156 -7.89 8.51 -14.26
N VAL A 157 -7.56 7.95 -15.41
CA VAL A 157 -8.25 8.14 -16.69
C VAL A 157 -9.24 7.03 -16.97
#